data_4e7f4e77b06f6dd12d6f8330b99da40b
#
_entry.id   4e7f4e77b06f6dd12d6f8330b99da40b
#
_cell.length_a   1.000
_cell.length_b   1.000
_cell.length_c   1.000
_cell.angle_alpha   90.00
_cell.angle_beta   90.00
_cell.angle_gamma   90.00
#
_symmetry.space_group_name_H-M   'P 1'
#
loop_
_entity.id
_entity.type
_entity.pdbx_description
1 polymer ?
#
loop_
_entity_poly.entity_id
_entity_poly.type
_entity_poly.pdbx_seq_one_letter_code
_entity_poly.pdbx_strand_id
1 'polypeptide(L)'
;MCSKSRQVEWNVLVETVHALPLYASHKAYVRDKILLTKPNVSVEELVQRIGATRGEAMVILWELRKTGDEVLEMLKEGLHEQPVYSLAALGGTFSILHVGHMALLATAYSKAEKVLLGVSSDNFAAKLGKKHPIPPYEERVKQLRDFLSRQGWLERTRITALEDPYGPTVEDPAIEVLVTSPATAYRAGEINMKRAERNLPPLDVYVCPLVVAYDGYPVSTTRIMAGEISADGKTFRKEQERG
;
A
#
# COMPACT_ATOMS: atom_id res chain seq x y z
N MET A 1 8.59 4.90 -32.31
CA MET A 1 7.51 5.93 -32.42
C MET A 1 6.17 5.54 -31.79
N CYS A 2 5.86 4.25 -31.57
CA CYS A 2 4.54 3.81 -31.05
C CYS A 2 4.29 4.04 -29.54
N SER A 3 5.31 4.21 -28.69
CA SER A 3 5.10 4.29 -27.22
C SER A 3 4.68 5.68 -26.75
N LYS A 4 5.22 6.75 -27.33
CA LYS A 4 4.87 8.13 -26.93
C LYS A 4 3.41 8.50 -27.25
N SER A 5 2.88 8.04 -28.40
CA SER A 5 1.48 8.28 -28.76
C SER A 5 0.50 7.62 -27.79
N ARG A 6 0.74 6.35 -27.41
CA ARG A 6 -0.10 5.63 -26.44
C ARG A 6 -0.08 6.28 -25.06
N GLN A 7 1.05 6.84 -24.63
CA GLN A 7 1.13 7.54 -23.34
C GLN A 7 0.31 8.82 -23.34
N VAL A 8 0.33 9.57 -24.45
CA VAL A 8 -0.50 10.79 -24.60
C VAL A 8 -1.99 10.43 -24.56
N GLU A 9 -2.41 9.40 -25.32
CA GLU A 9 -3.79 8.92 -25.32
C GLU A 9 -4.24 8.44 -23.92
N TRP A 10 -3.37 7.76 -23.18
CA TRP A 10 -3.64 7.34 -21.82
C TRP A 10 -3.80 8.51 -20.85
N ASN A 11 -2.93 9.51 -20.91
CA ASN A 11 -3.01 10.70 -20.08
C ASN A 11 -4.32 11.48 -20.32
N VAL A 12 -4.73 11.64 -21.60
CA VAL A 12 -6.01 12.25 -21.96
C VAL A 12 -7.19 11.45 -21.39
N LEU A 13 -7.14 10.12 -21.44
CA LEU A 13 -8.17 9.27 -20.83
C LEU A 13 -8.25 9.51 -19.32
N VAL A 14 -7.11 9.52 -18.62
CA VAL A 14 -7.04 9.74 -17.17
C VAL A 14 -7.64 11.12 -16.81
N GLU A 15 -7.22 12.19 -17.48
CA GLU A 15 -7.76 13.54 -17.25
C GLU A 15 -9.27 13.59 -17.48
N THR A 16 -9.76 12.98 -18.57
CA THR A 16 -11.18 12.91 -18.90
C THR A 16 -11.98 12.17 -17.82
N VAL A 17 -11.46 11.04 -17.35
CA VAL A 17 -12.11 10.23 -16.31
C VAL A 17 -12.14 10.96 -14.97
N HIS A 18 -11.07 11.66 -14.61
CA HIS A 18 -11.01 12.44 -13.37
C HIS A 18 -12.06 13.58 -13.34
N ALA A 19 -12.48 14.08 -14.50
CA ALA A 19 -13.53 15.08 -14.61
C ALA A 19 -14.96 14.53 -14.46
N LEU A 20 -15.13 13.20 -14.40
CA LEU A 20 -16.46 12.59 -14.24
C LEU A 20 -17.02 12.84 -12.83
N PRO A 21 -18.29 13.28 -12.68
CA PRO A 21 -18.86 13.63 -11.37
C PRO A 21 -18.83 12.49 -10.33
N LEU A 22 -18.98 11.24 -10.78
CA LEU A 22 -19.03 10.08 -9.88
C LEU A 22 -17.69 9.37 -9.70
N TYR A 23 -16.64 9.78 -10.40
CA TYR A 23 -15.35 9.10 -10.39
C TYR A 23 -14.81 8.89 -8.98
N ALA A 24 -14.76 9.94 -8.17
CA ALA A 24 -14.23 9.86 -6.80
C ALA A 24 -15.02 8.86 -5.94
N SER A 25 -16.34 8.85 -6.06
CA SER A 25 -17.24 7.94 -5.34
C SER A 25 -17.07 6.50 -5.82
N HIS A 26 -17.01 6.27 -7.12
CA HIS A 26 -16.76 4.96 -7.71
C HIS A 26 -15.40 4.42 -7.30
N LYS A 27 -14.36 5.22 -7.39
CA LYS A 27 -12.99 4.84 -6.97
C LYS A 27 -12.95 4.45 -5.49
N ALA A 28 -13.56 5.26 -4.61
CA ALA A 28 -13.64 4.94 -3.18
C ALA A 28 -14.39 3.62 -2.93
N TYR A 29 -15.53 3.42 -3.57
CA TYR A 29 -16.31 2.19 -3.45
C TYR A 29 -15.53 0.95 -3.94
N VAL A 30 -14.83 1.07 -5.06
CA VAL A 30 -14.00 -0.02 -5.59
C VAL A 30 -12.88 -0.36 -4.61
N ARG A 31 -12.18 0.64 -4.07
CA ARG A 31 -11.12 0.44 -3.07
C ARG A 31 -11.64 -0.23 -1.80
N ASP A 32 -12.74 0.28 -1.24
CA ASP A 32 -13.18 -0.04 0.12
C ASP A 32 -14.10 -1.28 0.18
N LYS A 33 -14.71 -1.66 -0.93
CA LYS A 33 -15.68 -2.75 -0.99
C LYS A 33 -15.31 -3.84 -1.99
N ILE A 34 -14.95 -3.49 -3.22
CA ILE A 34 -14.74 -4.49 -4.28
C ILE A 34 -13.38 -5.16 -4.15
N LEU A 35 -12.29 -4.38 -4.11
CA LEU A 35 -10.94 -4.94 -4.09
C LEU A 35 -10.62 -5.73 -2.82
N LEU A 36 -11.29 -5.45 -1.69
CA LEU A 36 -11.13 -6.23 -0.46
C LEU A 36 -11.73 -7.64 -0.57
N THR A 37 -12.79 -7.80 -1.34
CA THR A 37 -13.50 -9.08 -1.52
C THR A 37 -13.12 -9.80 -2.80
N LYS A 38 -12.81 -9.05 -3.86
CA LYS A 38 -12.42 -9.56 -5.17
C LYS A 38 -11.27 -8.75 -5.77
N PRO A 39 -10.04 -8.96 -5.28
CA PRO A 39 -8.87 -8.18 -5.71
C PRO A 39 -8.54 -8.35 -7.19
N ASN A 40 -8.92 -9.48 -7.81
CA ASN A 40 -8.72 -9.80 -9.24
C ASN A 40 -9.91 -9.44 -10.14
N VAL A 41 -10.83 -8.57 -9.69
CA VAL A 41 -11.97 -8.11 -10.50
C VAL A 41 -11.48 -7.61 -11.87
N SER A 42 -12.14 -8.02 -12.95
CA SER A 42 -11.81 -7.54 -14.31
C SER A 42 -12.44 -6.18 -14.60
N VAL A 43 -11.98 -5.53 -15.66
CA VAL A 43 -12.57 -4.28 -16.15
C VAL A 43 -14.06 -4.48 -16.50
N GLU A 44 -14.36 -5.54 -17.23
CA GLU A 44 -15.72 -5.87 -17.68
C GLU A 44 -16.66 -6.12 -16.50
N GLU A 45 -16.19 -6.86 -15.50
CA GLU A 45 -16.97 -7.12 -14.30
C GLU A 45 -17.15 -5.85 -13.46
N LEU A 46 -16.14 -4.97 -13.40
CA LEU A 46 -16.26 -3.71 -12.70
C LEU A 46 -17.28 -2.78 -13.36
N VAL A 47 -17.26 -2.68 -14.69
CA VAL A 47 -18.27 -1.93 -15.46
C VAL A 47 -19.69 -2.39 -15.10
N GLN A 48 -19.92 -3.72 -15.03
CA GLN A 48 -21.24 -4.27 -14.68
C GLN A 48 -21.65 -3.97 -13.23
N ARG A 49 -20.68 -3.99 -12.30
CA ARG A 49 -20.96 -3.82 -10.87
C ARG A 49 -21.28 -2.39 -10.45
N ILE A 50 -20.61 -1.41 -11.05
CA ILE A 50 -20.74 -0.01 -10.64
C ILE A 50 -21.40 0.89 -11.69
N GLY A 51 -21.74 0.34 -12.86
CA GLY A 51 -22.34 1.14 -13.95
C GLY A 51 -21.39 2.15 -14.57
N ALA A 52 -20.07 2.00 -14.38
CA ALA A 52 -19.06 2.88 -14.92
C ALA A 52 -18.81 2.62 -16.42
N THR A 53 -18.20 3.58 -17.10
CA THR A 53 -17.68 3.35 -18.45
C THR A 53 -16.46 2.43 -18.41
N ARG A 54 -16.14 1.77 -19.54
CA ARG A 54 -14.92 0.94 -19.63
C ARG A 54 -13.66 1.75 -19.34
N GLY A 55 -13.56 2.99 -19.85
CA GLY A 55 -12.44 3.88 -19.60
C GLY A 55 -12.29 4.23 -18.13
N GLU A 56 -13.40 4.55 -17.46
CA GLU A 56 -13.41 4.81 -16.02
C GLU A 56 -12.97 3.60 -15.21
N ALA A 57 -13.50 2.41 -15.50
CA ALA A 57 -13.10 1.17 -14.82
C ALA A 57 -11.62 0.84 -15.03
N MET A 58 -11.07 1.08 -16.23
CA MET A 58 -9.64 0.93 -16.52
C MET A 58 -8.78 1.86 -15.67
N VAL A 59 -9.11 3.14 -15.60
CA VAL A 59 -8.37 4.15 -14.82
C VAL A 59 -8.45 3.82 -13.33
N ILE A 60 -9.64 3.51 -12.81
CA ILE A 60 -9.81 3.11 -11.39
C ILE A 60 -8.92 1.93 -11.03
N LEU A 61 -8.92 0.85 -11.83
CA LEU A 61 -8.12 -0.33 -11.54
C LEU A 61 -6.61 -0.06 -11.68
N TRP A 62 -6.22 0.76 -12.66
CA TRP A 62 -4.81 1.16 -12.82
C TRP A 62 -4.28 1.98 -11.65
N GLU A 63 -5.10 2.86 -11.08
CA GLU A 63 -4.71 3.66 -9.92
C GLU A 63 -4.73 2.88 -8.61
N LEU A 64 -5.70 1.98 -8.44
CA LEU A 64 -5.89 1.24 -7.19
C LEU A 64 -5.08 -0.06 -7.11
N ARG A 65 -4.55 -0.57 -8.22
CA ARG A 65 -3.73 -1.78 -8.28
C ARG A 65 -2.40 -1.51 -8.96
N LYS A 66 -1.37 -2.18 -8.46
CA LYS A 66 -0.04 -2.24 -9.07
C LYS A 66 0.43 -3.69 -9.08
N THR A 67 1.25 -4.04 -10.06
CA THR A 67 2.03 -5.27 -10.06
C THR A 67 3.34 -5.08 -9.30
N GLY A 68 4.02 -6.18 -8.96
CA GLY A 68 5.34 -6.10 -8.34
C GLY A 68 6.35 -5.39 -9.26
N ASP A 69 6.30 -5.63 -10.56
CA ASP A 69 7.21 -5.01 -11.53
C ASP A 69 7.00 -3.49 -11.61
N GLU A 70 5.74 -3.01 -11.62
CA GLU A 70 5.44 -1.57 -11.59
C GLU A 70 5.96 -0.89 -10.32
N VAL A 71 5.88 -1.56 -9.17
CA VAL A 71 6.43 -1.03 -7.90
C VAL A 71 7.96 -0.98 -7.97
N LEU A 72 8.61 -2.02 -8.48
CA LEU A 72 10.06 -2.06 -8.60
C LEU A 72 10.58 -1.02 -9.60
N GLU A 73 9.86 -0.78 -10.70
CA GLU A 73 10.22 0.26 -11.67
C GLU A 73 10.08 1.65 -11.08
N MET A 74 8.97 1.94 -10.41
CA MET A 74 8.75 3.20 -9.68
C MET A 74 9.90 3.48 -8.69
N LEU A 75 10.39 2.47 -7.98
CA LEU A 75 11.51 2.62 -7.03
C LEU A 75 12.85 2.90 -7.72
N LYS A 76 13.07 2.40 -8.94
CA LYS A 76 14.27 2.69 -9.74
C LYS A 76 14.26 4.10 -10.34
N GLU A 77 13.09 4.53 -10.82
CA GLU A 77 12.91 5.88 -11.39
C GLU A 77 12.97 6.97 -10.31
N GLY A 78 12.71 6.60 -9.05
CA GLY A 78 12.63 7.50 -7.93
C GLY A 78 11.26 8.16 -7.79
N LEU A 79 11.07 8.88 -6.66
CA LEU A 79 9.83 9.59 -6.37
C LEU A 79 9.90 10.99 -6.97
N HIS A 80 9.00 11.30 -7.88
CA HIS A 80 8.98 12.59 -8.60
C HIS A 80 8.08 13.65 -7.94
N GLU A 81 7.17 13.22 -7.03
CA GLU A 81 6.27 14.13 -6.33
C GLU A 81 7.01 14.91 -5.24
N GLN A 82 6.72 16.20 -5.11
CA GLN A 82 7.20 16.99 -3.99
C GLN A 82 6.36 16.66 -2.76
N PRO A 83 6.99 16.35 -1.60
CA PRO A 83 6.27 16.12 -0.35
C PRO A 83 5.42 17.32 0.04
N VAL A 84 4.18 17.05 0.48
CA VAL A 84 3.21 18.06 0.91
C VAL A 84 3.17 18.16 2.44
N TYR A 85 3.49 17.06 3.14
CA TYR A 85 3.44 16.95 4.59
C TYR A 85 4.85 16.90 5.18
N SER A 86 4.98 17.39 6.41
CA SER A 86 6.25 17.32 7.14
C SER A 86 6.51 15.93 7.71
N LEU A 87 5.47 15.26 8.24
CA LEU A 87 5.60 13.96 8.87
C LEU A 87 4.42 13.02 8.54
N ALA A 88 4.73 11.92 7.87
CA ALA A 88 3.82 10.80 7.71
C ALA A 88 4.05 9.73 8.77
N ALA A 89 2.98 9.00 9.12
CA ALA A 89 3.07 7.76 9.87
C ALA A 89 2.58 6.58 9.03
N LEU A 90 3.22 5.45 9.20
CA LEU A 90 2.75 4.15 8.73
C LEU A 90 3.21 3.05 9.69
N GLY A 91 2.55 1.90 9.66
CA GLY A 91 2.92 0.79 10.53
C GLY A 91 2.67 -0.57 9.93
N GLY A 92 3.39 -1.56 10.44
CA GLY A 92 3.24 -2.95 10.01
C GLY A 92 4.06 -3.93 10.83
N THR A 93 3.87 -5.23 10.54
CA THR A 93 4.69 -6.29 11.15
C THR A 93 6.02 -6.47 10.40
N PHE A 94 6.01 -6.34 9.07
CA PHE A 94 7.16 -6.45 8.18
C PHE A 94 7.96 -7.77 8.37
N SER A 95 7.24 -8.89 8.54
CA SER A 95 7.86 -10.21 8.75
C SER A 95 8.77 -10.62 7.58
N ILE A 96 8.34 -10.37 6.36
CA ILE A 96 9.15 -10.43 5.13
C ILE A 96 8.86 -9.15 4.36
N LEU A 97 9.92 -8.44 3.97
CA LEU A 97 9.76 -7.27 3.12
C LEU A 97 9.42 -7.72 1.68
N HIS A 98 8.32 -7.23 1.15
CA HIS A 98 7.83 -7.57 -0.19
C HIS A 98 7.30 -6.33 -0.91
N VAL A 99 7.05 -6.42 -2.21
CA VAL A 99 6.63 -5.29 -3.05
C VAL A 99 5.40 -4.54 -2.53
N GLY A 100 4.48 -5.21 -1.82
CA GLY A 100 3.36 -4.54 -1.16
C GLY A 100 3.81 -3.59 -0.02
N HIS A 101 4.82 -3.98 0.76
CA HIS A 101 5.43 -3.10 1.75
C HIS A 101 6.23 -1.98 1.09
N MET A 102 6.90 -2.27 -0.02
CA MET A 102 7.66 -1.28 -0.78
C MET A 102 6.75 -0.20 -1.35
N ALA A 103 5.58 -0.57 -1.87
CA ALA A 103 4.56 0.38 -2.33
C ALA A 103 4.03 1.27 -1.18
N LEU A 104 3.79 0.67 -0.01
CA LEU A 104 3.36 1.42 1.19
C LEU A 104 4.42 2.45 1.61
N LEU A 105 5.69 2.05 1.67
CA LEU A 105 6.81 2.93 1.98
C LEU A 105 6.95 4.03 0.91
N ALA A 106 6.98 3.69 -0.38
CA ALA A 106 7.08 4.64 -1.47
C ALA A 106 5.95 5.69 -1.43
N THR A 107 4.71 5.28 -1.13
CA THR A 107 3.59 6.19 -0.95
C THR A 107 3.86 7.17 0.19
N ALA A 108 4.41 6.73 1.32
CA ALA A 108 4.70 7.62 2.43
C ALA A 108 5.78 8.66 2.08
N TYR A 109 6.87 8.22 1.43
CA TYR A 109 7.95 9.12 1.04
C TYR A 109 7.61 10.05 -0.13
N SER A 110 6.60 9.72 -0.95
CA SER A 110 6.07 10.65 -1.94
C SER A 110 5.19 11.74 -1.31
N LYS A 111 4.63 11.51 -0.13
CA LYS A 111 3.68 12.45 0.50
C LYS A 111 4.31 13.30 1.61
N ALA A 112 5.36 12.82 2.29
CA ALA A 112 5.94 13.52 3.43
C ALA A 112 7.47 13.60 3.38
N GLU A 113 8.02 14.66 3.96
CA GLU A 113 9.46 14.86 4.08
C GLU A 113 10.10 13.82 4.99
N LYS A 114 9.43 13.48 6.10
CA LYS A 114 9.87 12.51 7.09
C LYS A 114 8.79 11.45 7.31
N VAL A 115 9.23 10.27 7.73
CA VAL A 115 8.35 9.13 7.99
C VAL A 115 8.60 8.54 9.37
N LEU A 116 7.54 8.42 10.17
CA LEU A 116 7.50 7.62 11.38
C LEU A 116 7.05 6.20 10.99
N LEU A 117 7.99 5.27 11.01
CA LEU A 117 7.77 3.88 10.65
C LEU A 117 7.57 3.03 11.92
N GLY A 118 6.32 2.66 12.19
CA GLY A 118 5.97 1.78 13.29
C GLY A 118 6.16 0.30 12.91
N VAL A 119 6.95 -0.43 13.70
CA VAL A 119 7.16 -1.87 13.53
C VAL A 119 6.59 -2.58 14.76
N SER A 120 5.66 -3.53 14.58
CA SER A 120 5.10 -4.29 15.71
C SER A 120 6.23 -4.89 16.57
N SER A 121 6.22 -4.66 17.89
CA SER A 121 7.12 -5.35 18.82
C SER A 121 6.89 -6.87 18.76
N ASP A 122 7.79 -7.66 19.32
CA ASP A 122 7.61 -9.11 19.35
C ASP A 122 6.38 -9.50 20.19
N ASN A 123 6.16 -8.79 21.30
CA ASN A 123 5.00 -8.99 22.15
C ASN A 123 3.68 -8.65 21.42
N PHE A 124 3.65 -7.56 20.67
CA PHE A 124 2.46 -7.18 19.91
C PHE A 124 2.27 -8.10 18.71
N ALA A 125 3.33 -8.44 17.99
CA ALA A 125 3.28 -9.34 16.86
C ALA A 125 2.74 -10.73 17.22
N ALA A 126 3.12 -11.27 18.39
CA ALA A 126 2.61 -12.55 18.91
C ALA A 126 1.09 -12.54 19.11
N LYS A 127 0.51 -11.39 19.51
CA LYS A 127 -0.95 -11.22 19.70
C LYS A 127 -1.74 -11.10 18.40
N LEU A 128 -1.07 -10.86 17.26
CA LEU A 128 -1.76 -10.68 15.97
C LEU A 128 -2.30 -11.96 15.34
N GLY A 129 -2.02 -13.13 15.92
CA GLY A 129 -2.53 -14.43 15.47
C GLY A 129 -2.09 -14.79 14.04
N LYS A 130 -0.90 -14.37 13.62
CA LYS A 130 -0.37 -14.70 12.28
C LYS A 130 -0.15 -16.21 12.15
N LYS A 131 -0.54 -16.78 11.01
CA LYS A 131 -0.42 -18.23 10.73
C LYS A 131 1.00 -18.66 10.31
N HIS A 132 1.95 -17.76 10.34
CA HIS A 132 3.35 -18.00 9.95
C HIS A 132 4.29 -17.49 11.03
N PRO A 133 5.52 -18.01 11.14
CA PRO A 133 6.54 -17.47 12.01
C PRO A 133 6.80 -15.98 11.73
N ILE A 134 7.06 -15.23 12.78
CA ILE A 134 7.45 -13.81 12.67
C ILE A 134 8.89 -13.72 13.16
N PRO A 135 9.84 -13.23 12.34
CA PRO A 135 11.21 -13.00 12.77
C PRO A 135 11.28 -12.02 13.94
N PRO A 136 12.31 -12.10 14.79
CA PRO A 136 12.54 -11.15 15.88
C PRO A 136 12.50 -9.69 15.39
N TYR A 137 12.11 -8.79 16.28
CA TYR A 137 11.98 -7.35 15.98
C TYR A 137 13.24 -6.79 15.32
N GLU A 138 14.40 -7.10 15.87
CA GLU A 138 15.69 -6.60 15.38
C GLU A 138 16.00 -7.05 13.94
N GLU A 139 15.64 -8.28 13.57
CA GLU A 139 15.82 -8.78 12.20
C GLU A 139 14.92 -8.05 11.22
N ARG A 140 13.66 -7.79 11.62
CA ARG A 140 12.69 -7.04 10.80
C ARG A 140 13.10 -5.59 10.62
N VAL A 141 13.59 -4.95 11.68
CA VAL A 141 14.13 -3.60 11.64
C VAL A 141 15.40 -3.53 10.77
N LYS A 142 16.31 -4.51 10.90
CA LYS A 142 17.50 -4.57 10.05
C LYS A 142 17.13 -4.65 8.56
N GLN A 143 16.21 -5.54 8.19
CA GLN A 143 15.74 -5.68 6.81
C GLN A 143 15.15 -4.36 6.27
N LEU A 144 14.38 -3.65 7.10
CA LEU A 144 13.84 -2.34 6.75
C LEU A 144 14.94 -1.30 6.59
N ARG A 145 15.90 -1.22 7.52
CA ARG A 145 17.04 -0.27 7.43
C ARG A 145 17.87 -0.50 6.17
N ASP A 146 18.14 -1.75 5.83
CA ASP A 146 18.89 -2.11 4.63
C ASP A 146 18.14 -1.67 3.35
N PHE A 147 16.83 -1.82 3.32
CA PHE A 147 16.00 -1.33 2.21
C PHE A 147 15.99 0.19 2.16
N LEU A 148 15.71 0.87 3.27
CA LEU A 148 15.64 2.33 3.37
C LEU A 148 16.96 3.00 3.00
N SER A 149 18.08 2.39 3.39
CA SER A 149 19.42 2.87 3.01
C SER A 149 19.62 2.81 1.50
N ARG A 150 19.25 1.70 0.86
CA ARG A 150 19.35 1.57 -0.61
C ARG A 150 18.49 2.56 -1.37
N GLN A 151 17.36 3.00 -0.77
CA GLN A 151 16.47 4.00 -1.38
C GLN A 151 16.87 5.45 -1.02
N GLY A 152 17.89 5.66 -0.18
CA GLY A 152 18.26 7.00 0.30
C GLY A 152 17.25 7.60 1.29
N TRP A 153 16.40 6.77 1.91
CA TRP A 153 15.31 7.23 2.80
C TRP A 153 15.63 7.10 4.29
N LEU A 154 16.74 6.45 4.65
CA LEU A 154 17.03 6.12 6.05
C LEU A 154 17.10 7.36 6.95
N GLU A 155 17.74 8.43 6.50
CA GLU A 155 17.89 9.69 7.26
C GLU A 155 16.57 10.45 7.44
N ARG A 156 15.56 10.11 6.64
CA ARG A 156 14.21 10.66 6.72
C ARG A 156 13.27 9.80 7.57
N THR A 157 13.79 8.72 8.19
CA THR A 157 12.98 7.70 8.86
C THR A 157 13.27 7.64 10.36
N ARG A 158 12.20 7.76 11.16
CA ARG A 158 12.23 7.35 12.57
C ARG A 158 11.51 6.01 12.72
N ILE A 159 12.23 4.94 13.07
CA ILE A 159 11.64 3.63 13.35
C ILE A 159 11.28 3.56 14.83
N THR A 160 10.08 3.07 15.15
CA THR A 160 9.59 2.87 16.51
C THR A 160 8.91 1.52 16.68
N ALA A 161 9.03 0.91 17.85
CA ALA A 161 8.28 -0.29 18.20
C ALA A 161 6.81 0.04 18.47
N LEU A 162 5.91 -0.78 17.97
CA LEU A 162 4.46 -0.68 18.27
C LEU A 162 4.08 -1.75 19.28
N GLU A 163 3.48 -1.34 20.39
CA GLU A 163 2.92 -2.23 21.41
C GLU A 163 1.42 -2.46 21.23
N ASP A 164 0.79 -1.67 20.36
CA ASP A 164 -0.62 -1.71 20.01
C ASP A 164 -0.84 -1.28 18.53
N PRO A 165 -2.09 -1.36 18.01
CA PRO A 165 -2.36 -1.02 16.61
C PRO A 165 -2.35 0.46 16.27
N TYR A 166 -2.25 1.35 17.26
CA TYR A 166 -2.34 2.80 17.08
C TYR A 166 -0.97 3.48 17.19
N GLY A 167 -0.15 3.03 18.15
CA GLY A 167 1.17 3.60 18.43
C GLY A 167 1.12 5.13 18.59
N PRO A 168 2.16 5.86 18.16
CA PRO A 168 2.22 7.32 18.29
C PRO A 168 1.14 8.10 17.53
N THR A 169 0.42 7.48 16.59
CA THR A 169 -0.54 8.20 15.73
C THR A 169 -1.67 8.87 16.51
N VAL A 170 -2.00 8.38 17.70
CA VAL A 170 -3.08 8.92 18.53
C VAL A 170 -2.63 9.94 19.56
N GLU A 171 -1.31 10.21 19.66
CA GLU A 171 -0.71 11.08 20.69
C GLU A 171 0.20 12.17 20.12
N ASP A 172 0.92 11.88 19.02
CA ASP A 172 1.90 12.81 18.45
C ASP A 172 1.20 13.86 17.56
N PRO A 173 1.19 15.15 17.98
CA PRO A 173 0.60 16.23 17.21
C PRO A 173 1.37 16.57 15.93
N ALA A 174 2.63 16.17 15.82
CA ALA A 174 3.47 16.45 14.65
C ALA A 174 3.11 15.56 13.45
N ILE A 175 2.41 14.46 13.65
CA ILE A 175 1.97 13.60 12.55
C ILE A 175 0.80 14.26 11.85
N GLU A 176 0.93 14.45 10.53
CA GLU A 176 -0.07 15.12 9.69
C GLU A 176 -0.83 14.14 8.82
N VAL A 177 -0.18 13.05 8.39
CA VAL A 177 -0.76 12.09 7.45
C VAL A 177 -0.49 10.64 7.87
N LEU A 178 -1.52 9.80 7.73
CA LEU A 178 -1.44 8.35 7.90
C LEU A 178 -1.41 7.69 6.52
N VAL A 179 -0.37 6.90 6.25
CA VAL A 179 -0.30 6.06 5.06
C VAL A 179 -0.59 4.61 5.45
N THR A 180 -1.56 4.00 4.78
CA THR A 180 -2.05 2.66 5.14
C THR A 180 -2.26 1.79 3.91
N SER A 181 -2.29 0.48 4.11
CA SER A 181 -2.69 -0.47 3.08
C SER A 181 -4.21 -0.56 2.98
N PRO A 182 -4.80 -1.03 1.86
CA PRO A 182 -6.24 -1.25 1.76
C PRO A 182 -6.79 -2.14 2.88
N ALA A 183 -6.03 -3.15 3.31
CA ALA A 183 -6.45 -4.08 4.35
C ALA A 183 -6.52 -3.47 5.76
N THR A 184 -5.82 -2.35 6.00
CA THR A 184 -5.75 -1.70 7.32
C THR A 184 -6.36 -0.30 7.35
N ALA A 185 -6.86 0.19 6.21
CA ALA A 185 -7.42 1.54 6.05
C ALA A 185 -8.60 1.83 7.00
N TYR A 186 -9.38 0.82 7.39
CA TYR A 186 -10.48 0.95 8.32
C TYR A 186 -10.05 1.54 9.69
N ARG A 187 -8.79 1.34 10.09
CA ARG A 187 -8.26 1.86 11.36
C ARG A 187 -8.07 3.38 11.38
N ALA A 188 -8.01 4.00 10.21
CA ALA A 188 -7.86 5.46 10.13
C ALA A 188 -8.99 6.21 10.84
N GLY A 189 -10.23 5.70 10.72
CA GLY A 189 -11.38 6.26 11.45
C GLY A 189 -11.24 6.14 12.97
N GLU A 190 -10.79 4.99 13.47
CA GLU A 190 -10.53 4.76 14.89
C GLU A 190 -9.43 5.67 15.44
N ILE A 191 -8.34 5.84 14.66
CA ILE A 191 -7.24 6.75 15.01
C ILE A 191 -7.75 8.18 15.11
N ASN A 192 -8.48 8.67 14.10
CA ASN A 192 -8.98 10.04 14.10
C ASN A 192 -10.01 10.29 15.20
N MET A 193 -10.84 9.32 15.57
CA MET A 193 -11.71 9.41 16.75
C MET A 193 -10.90 9.57 18.04
N LYS A 194 -9.85 8.74 18.23
CA LYS A 194 -8.98 8.84 19.42
C LYS A 194 -8.17 10.14 19.46
N ARG A 195 -7.80 10.69 18.31
CA ARG A 195 -7.17 12.03 18.23
C ARG A 195 -8.13 13.14 18.64
N ALA A 196 -9.40 13.07 18.18
CA ALA A 196 -10.42 14.04 18.56
C ALA A 196 -10.68 14.03 20.07
N GLU A 197 -10.70 12.87 20.73
CA GLU A 197 -10.80 12.72 22.18
C GLU A 197 -9.64 13.42 22.94
N ARG A 198 -8.49 13.60 22.27
CA ARG A 198 -7.29 14.29 22.80
C ARG A 198 -7.12 15.71 22.30
N ASN A 199 -8.12 16.26 21.65
CA ASN A 199 -8.07 17.59 21.01
C ASN A 199 -6.92 17.74 19.98
N LEU A 200 -6.54 16.64 19.30
CA LEU A 200 -5.58 16.66 18.22
C LEU A 200 -6.31 16.78 16.87
N PRO A 201 -5.70 17.47 15.88
CA PRO A 201 -6.28 17.52 14.53
C PRO A 201 -6.35 16.13 13.92
N PRO A 202 -7.35 15.83 13.08
CA PRO A 202 -7.41 14.56 12.36
C PRO A 202 -6.21 14.44 11.40
N LEU A 203 -5.77 13.20 11.18
CA LEU A 203 -4.77 12.90 10.16
C LEU A 203 -5.44 12.81 8.79
N ASP A 204 -4.79 13.35 7.77
CA ASP A 204 -5.10 12.99 6.39
C ASP A 204 -4.77 11.52 6.16
N VAL A 205 -5.48 10.86 5.25
CA VAL A 205 -5.34 9.41 5.05
C VAL A 205 -5.05 9.10 3.59
N TYR A 206 -3.91 8.48 3.35
CA TYR A 206 -3.56 7.94 2.04
C TYR A 206 -3.55 6.41 2.10
N VAL A 207 -4.33 5.80 1.21
CA VAL A 207 -4.33 4.34 1.03
C VAL A 207 -3.42 4.02 -0.15
N CYS A 208 -2.34 3.27 0.11
CA CYS A 208 -1.44 2.87 -0.97
C CYS A 208 -2.14 1.93 -1.96
N PRO A 209 -1.69 1.84 -3.21
CA PRO A 209 -2.21 0.88 -4.16
C PRO A 209 -2.13 -0.57 -3.64
N LEU A 210 -3.13 -1.39 -3.98
CA LEU A 210 -3.07 -2.83 -3.75
C LEU A 210 -2.06 -3.46 -4.70
N VAL A 211 -1.02 -4.08 -4.17
CA VAL A 211 -0.05 -4.78 -5.01
C VAL A 211 -0.50 -6.23 -5.20
N VAL A 212 -0.71 -6.61 -6.45
CA VAL A 212 -1.14 -7.96 -6.85
C VAL A 212 0.01 -8.75 -7.45
N ALA A 213 0.02 -10.06 -7.19
CA ALA A 213 0.90 -11.02 -7.82
C ALA A 213 0.43 -11.33 -9.26
N TYR A 214 1.20 -12.11 -10.01
CA TYR A 214 0.88 -12.46 -11.42
C TYR A 214 -0.43 -13.23 -11.58
N ASP A 215 -0.95 -13.85 -10.52
CA ASP A 215 -2.26 -14.48 -10.50
C ASP A 215 -3.43 -13.51 -10.19
N GLY A 216 -3.14 -12.20 -10.04
CA GLY A 216 -4.11 -11.17 -9.74
C GLY A 216 -4.56 -11.06 -8.27
N TYR A 217 -4.02 -11.92 -7.38
CA TYR A 217 -4.31 -11.86 -5.95
C TYR A 217 -3.24 -11.06 -5.19
N PRO A 218 -3.57 -10.50 -3.99
CA PRO A 218 -2.65 -9.67 -3.24
C PRO A 218 -1.34 -10.37 -2.90
N VAL A 219 -0.23 -9.63 -3.02
CA VAL A 219 1.04 -10.04 -2.45
C VAL A 219 0.95 -9.93 -0.93
N SER A 220 1.30 -11.01 -0.22
CA SER A 220 1.29 -11.05 1.24
C SER A 220 2.36 -11.98 1.79
N THR A 221 2.83 -11.68 3.00
CA THR A 221 3.77 -12.56 3.71
C THR A 221 3.25 -14.00 3.85
N THR A 222 1.94 -14.17 4.12
CA THR A 222 1.34 -15.50 4.25
C THR A 222 1.51 -16.33 2.98
N ARG A 223 1.25 -15.75 1.80
CA ARG A 223 1.42 -16.43 0.51
C ARG A 223 2.89 -16.70 0.17
N ILE A 224 3.78 -15.77 0.53
CA ILE A 224 5.22 -15.95 0.34
C ILE A 224 5.72 -17.11 1.19
N MET A 225 5.33 -17.17 2.47
CA MET A 225 5.71 -18.24 3.39
C MET A 225 5.10 -19.60 3.01
N ALA A 226 3.93 -19.60 2.38
CA ALA A 226 3.31 -20.80 1.81
C ALA A 226 3.99 -21.27 0.51
N GLY A 227 4.98 -20.54 -0.01
CA GLY A 227 5.65 -20.89 -1.28
C GLY A 227 4.77 -20.71 -2.51
N GLU A 228 3.71 -19.91 -2.43
CA GLU A 228 2.81 -19.66 -3.56
C GLU A 228 3.39 -18.59 -4.51
N ILE A 229 4.06 -17.60 -3.94
CA ILE A 229 4.61 -16.45 -4.66
C ILE A 229 5.96 -16.04 -4.05
N SER A 230 6.79 -15.37 -4.85
CA SER A 230 8.00 -14.68 -4.38
C SER A 230 7.68 -13.28 -3.79
N ALA A 231 8.65 -12.66 -3.15
CA ALA A 231 8.49 -11.32 -2.55
C ALA A 231 8.23 -10.21 -3.58
N ASP A 232 8.59 -10.42 -4.85
CA ASP A 232 8.29 -9.54 -5.98
C ASP A 232 6.96 -9.86 -6.68
N GLY A 233 6.20 -10.86 -6.19
CA GLY A 233 4.86 -11.22 -6.67
C GLY A 233 4.84 -12.21 -7.83
N LYS A 234 5.97 -12.82 -8.20
CA LYS A 234 5.97 -13.89 -9.20
C LYS A 234 5.38 -15.17 -8.61
N THR A 235 4.50 -15.82 -9.35
CA THR A 235 3.92 -17.10 -8.95
C THR A 235 4.91 -18.24 -9.22
N PHE A 236 5.09 -19.12 -8.25
CA PHE A 236 5.79 -20.38 -8.52
C PHE A 236 4.80 -21.30 -9.26
N ARG A 237 5.14 -21.73 -10.48
CA ARG A 237 4.40 -22.82 -11.14
C ARG A 237 4.53 -24.05 -10.25
N LYS A 238 3.41 -24.55 -9.72
CA LYS A 238 3.37 -25.95 -9.31
C LYS A 238 3.67 -26.73 -10.58
N GLU A 239 4.79 -27.40 -10.63
CA GLU A 239 4.97 -28.48 -11.61
C GLU A 239 3.81 -29.43 -11.36
N GLN A 240 2.81 -29.38 -12.25
CA GLN A 240 1.81 -30.41 -12.29
C GLN A 240 2.57 -31.68 -12.64
N GLU A 241 2.67 -32.57 -11.67
CA GLU A 241 3.02 -33.96 -11.88
C GLU A 241 2.20 -34.45 -13.07
N ARG A 242 2.84 -34.52 -14.23
CA ARG A 242 2.36 -35.35 -15.33
C ARG A 242 2.73 -36.77 -14.94
N GLY A 243 1.84 -37.41 -14.16
CA GLY A 243 1.76 -38.85 -13.99
C GLY A 243 0.78 -39.39 -15.03
#